data_6fbd8f6828759b42e4d6e1496e70e149
#
_entry.id   6fbd8f6828759b42e4d6e1496e70e149
#
_cell.length_a   1.000
_cell.length_b   1.000
_cell.length_c   1.000
_cell.angle_alpha   90.00
_cell.angle_beta   90.00
_cell.angle_gamma   90.00
#
_symmetry.space_group_name_H-M   'P 1'
#
loop_
_entity.id
_entity.type
_entity.pdbx_description
1 polymer ?
#
loop_
_entity_poly.entity_id
_entity_poly.type
_entity_poly.pdbx_seq_one_letter_code
_entity_poly.pdbx_strand_id
1 'polypeptide(L)'
;MRNNPARRSVISAIGAAGAAVVLGSRSAGAQSPSTPGGRFQPTRHPEDAWFDAMPGKHRTVIDSFSANGAGNALLFANNLFLSNAAGYRLTDADVAVVVTLRHASVGFAFTDAMWAKYSAILGDGTGLNDPKTKQRPTVNLYEAQGHGTALPNYGQTISAVAKRGTHFAVCQMASSRVASLIAASVGGTQDAIYKELTANLIPNAHMVASGVLAVTRAQEYGYTVLSAG
;
A
#
# COMPACT_ATOMS: atom_id res chain seq x y z
N MET A 1 49.96 -28.61 10.23
CA MET A 1 50.42 -28.36 11.61
C MET A 1 50.46 -26.87 11.86
N ARG A 2 49.55 -26.32 12.60
CA ARG A 2 49.65 -25.23 13.59
C ARG A 2 48.21 -24.89 14.03
N ASN A 3 47.91 -25.35 15.21
CA ASN A 3 46.72 -25.03 15.97
C ASN A 3 46.72 -23.54 16.37
N ASN A 4 45.57 -22.92 16.27
CA ASN A 4 45.32 -21.62 16.89
C ASN A 4 44.15 -21.71 17.87
N PRO A 5 44.40 -21.79 19.18
CA PRO A 5 43.39 -21.74 20.21
C PRO A 5 43.39 -20.36 20.86
N ALA A 6 42.44 -19.48 20.57
CA ALA A 6 42.15 -18.36 21.45
C ALA A 6 40.91 -17.57 21.07
N ARG A 7 39.76 -18.04 21.43
CA ARG A 7 38.58 -17.19 21.65
C ARG A 7 37.62 -17.83 22.66
N ARG A 8 38.09 -18.02 23.87
CA ARG A 8 37.25 -18.28 25.05
C ARG A 8 37.90 -17.64 26.26
N SER A 9 37.08 -16.97 27.08
CA SER A 9 37.41 -16.45 28.42
C SER A 9 37.79 -14.98 28.49
N VAL A 10 36.80 -14.12 28.50
CA VAL A 10 36.81 -12.87 29.25
C VAL A 10 35.46 -12.67 29.93
N ILE A 11 35.14 -13.49 30.87
CA ILE A 11 34.15 -13.20 31.92
C ILE A 11 34.60 -14.02 33.16
N SER A 12 35.39 -13.42 34.01
CA SER A 12 35.53 -13.75 35.44
C SER A 12 36.68 -12.96 35.99
N ALA A 13 36.41 -11.91 36.69
CA ALA A 13 37.10 -11.42 37.87
C ALA A 13 36.78 -9.94 38.11
N ILE A 14 35.81 -9.65 38.91
CA ILE A 14 35.90 -8.52 39.84
C ILE A 14 35.28 -9.03 41.14
N GLY A 15 36.18 -9.48 42.01
CA GLY A 15 35.91 -9.82 43.38
C GLY A 15 35.93 -8.59 44.26
N ALA A 16 35.27 -8.72 45.36
CA ALA A 16 35.00 -7.81 46.44
C ALA A 16 36.18 -6.97 46.92
N ALA A 17 35.92 -5.71 47.22
CA ALA A 17 36.55 -4.97 48.28
C ALA A 17 35.53 -3.95 48.85
N GLY A 18 35.12 -4.19 50.09
CA GLY A 18 34.19 -3.32 50.78
C GLY A 18 34.88 -2.05 51.28
N ALA A 19 34.15 -0.96 51.26
CA ALA A 19 34.34 0.17 52.18
C ALA A 19 32.97 0.84 52.38
N ALA A 20 32.45 0.74 53.57
CA ALA A 20 31.27 1.45 54.02
C ALA A 20 31.57 2.95 54.13
N VAL A 21 30.83 3.75 53.40
CA VAL A 21 30.66 5.17 53.70
C VAL A 21 29.16 5.44 53.83
N VAL A 22 28.75 5.58 55.07
CA VAL A 22 27.42 6.07 55.45
C VAL A 22 27.44 7.59 55.27
N LEU A 23 26.71 8.12 54.30
CA LEU A 23 26.30 9.52 54.27
C LEU A 23 25.03 9.68 53.46
N GLY A 24 23.96 10.08 54.14
CA GLY A 24 22.89 10.90 53.59
C GLY A 24 21.90 10.20 52.64
N SER A 25 20.89 9.53 53.20
CA SER A 25 19.69 9.10 52.50
C SER A 25 18.93 10.30 51.95
N ARG A 26 19.22 10.69 50.71
CA ARG A 26 18.19 11.29 49.88
C ARG A 26 17.50 10.13 49.20
N SER A 27 16.25 9.90 49.61
CA SER A 27 15.35 8.99 48.93
C SER A 27 15.25 9.44 47.47
N ALA A 28 16.09 8.87 46.60
CA ALA A 28 15.77 8.80 45.22
C ALA A 28 14.47 7.97 45.16
N GLY A 29 13.36 8.63 44.95
CA GLY A 29 12.09 7.95 44.76
C GLY A 29 12.31 6.85 43.71
N ALA A 30 12.22 5.60 44.17
CA ALA A 30 12.12 4.48 43.26
C ALA A 30 10.98 4.81 42.32
N GLN A 31 11.31 5.13 41.08
CA GLN A 31 10.27 5.14 40.04
C GLN A 31 9.64 3.77 40.07
N SER A 32 8.38 3.73 40.51
CA SER A 32 7.57 2.53 40.38
C SER A 32 7.77 2.03 38.99
N PRO A 33 7.97 0.69 38.77
CA PRO A 33 8.02 0.16 37.45
C PRO A 33 6.77 0.65 36.73
N SER A 34 6.96 1.43 35.69
CA SER A 34 5.84 1.87 34.84
C SER A 34 5.05 0.64 34.52
N THR A 35 3.78 0.63 34.90
CA THR A 35 2.81 -0.37 34.45
C THR A 35 3.10 -0.64 32.99
N PRO A 36 3.19 -1.92 32.50
CA PRO A 36 3.46 -2.22 31.11
C PRO A 36 2.53 -1.35 30.30
N GLY A 37 3.09 -0.38 29.58
CA GLY A 37 2.34 0.70 28.93
C GLY A 37 1.15 0.11 28.19
N GLY A 38 -0.02 0.71 28.35
CA GLY A 38 -1.22 0.30 27.65
C GLY A 38 -0.87 0.06 26.18
N ARG A 39 -1.39 -1.00 25.59
CA ARG A 39 -1.13 -1.36 24.20
C ARG A 39 -1.31 -0.11 23.34
N PHE A 40 -0.30 0.26 22.54
CA PHE A 40 -0.39 1.42 21.66
C PHE A 40 -1.72 1.41 20.89
N GLN A 41 -2.44 2.51 20.95
CA GLN A 41 -3.70 2.71 20.21
C GLN A 41 -3.50 3.89 19.26
N PRO A 42 -3.51 3.66 17.96
CA PRO A 42 -3.38 4.74 16.99
C PRO A 42 -4.61 5.65 17.02
N THR A 43 -4.40 6.94 16.76
CA THR A 43 -5.48 7.91 16.61
C THR A 43 -6.28 7.60 15.35
N ARG A 44 -7.60 7.64 15.45
CA ARG A 44 -8.53 7.46 14.33
C ARG A 44 -8.91 8.82 13.75
N HIS A 45 -8.99 8.89 12.43
CA HIS A 45 -9.37 10.08 11.68
C HIS A 45 -10.61 9.78 10.83
N PRO A 46 -11.58 10.73 10.73
CA PRO A 46 -12.80 10.53 9.93
C PRO A 46 -12.52 10.20 8.46
N GLU A 47 -11.47 10.76 7.90
CA GLU A 47 -11.04 10.55 6.51
C GLU A 47 -10.64 9.10 6.24
N ASP A 48 -10.24 8.37 7.27
CA ASP A 48 -9.81 6.98 7.21
C ASP A 48 -10.90 5.98 7.64
N ALA A 49 -12.10 6.47 8.01
CA ALA A 49 -13.19 5.63 8.53
C ALA A 49 -13.61 4.51 7.55
N TRP A 50 -13.40 4.70 6.25
CA TRP A 50 -13.69 3.70 5.23
C TRP A 50 -12.87 2.40 5.41
N PHE A 51 -11.68 2.45 6.03
CA PHE A 51 -10.92 1.25 6.37
C PHE A 51 -11.67 0.35 7.37
N ASP A 52 -12.35 0.95 8.37
CA ASP A 52 -13.17 0.20 9.32
C ASP A 52 -14.50 -0.24 8.71
N ALA A 53 -15.07 0.55 7.81
CA ALA A 53 -16.36 0.25 7.18
C ALA A 53 -16.29 -0.95 6.22
N MET A 54 -15.11 -1.32 5.73
CA MET A 54 -14.95 -2.51 4.90
C MET A 54 -15.25 -3.78 5.72
N PRO A 55 -16.12 -4.68 5.22
CA PRO A 55 -16.35 -5.95 5.87
C PRO A 55 -15.09 -6.82 5.82
N GLY A 56 -15.06 -7.83 6.66
CA GLY A 56 -13.96 -8.81 6.65
C GLY A 56 -13.06 -8.73 7.88
N LYS A 57 -12.68 -9.92 8.32
CA LYS A 57 -11.81 -10.14 9.48
C LYS A 57 -10.35 -10.32 9.08
N HIS A 58 -10.10 -10.78 7.85
CA HIS A 58 -8.78 -10.90 7.26
C HIS A 58 -8.53 -9.69 6.38
N ARG A 59 -7.63 -8.81 6.81
CA ARG A 59 -7.42 -7.48 6.25
C ARG A 59 -6.04 -7.36 5.65
N THR A 60 -5.95 -7.00 4.37
CA THR A 60 -4.68 -6.84 3.66
C THR A 60 -4.68 -5.55 2.84
N VAL A 61 -3.62 -4.76 2.97
CA VAL A 61 -3.30 -3.68 2.03
C VAL A 61 -2.16 -4.14 1.12
N ILE A 62 -2.34 -4.00 -0.18
CA ILE A 62 -1.34 -4.32 -1.20
C ILE A 62 -0.76 -3.01 -1.70
N ASP A 63 0.51 -2.75 -1.36
CA ASP A 63 1.19 -1.53 -1.75
C ASP A 63 1.73 -1.64 -3.18
N SER A 64 1.15 -0.88 -4.10
CA SER A 64 1.52 -0.84 -5.51
C SER A 64 2.08 0.53 -5.88
N PHE A 65 3.29 0.56 -6.47
CA PHE A 65 4.00 1.79 -6.81
C PHE A 65 4.60 1.81 -8.22
N SER A 66 4.53 0.69 -8.94
CA SER A 66 4.93 0.58 -10.34
C SER A 66 3.73 0.19 -11.22
N ALA A 67 3.85 0.35 -12.52
CA ALA A 67 2.82 -0.09 -13.45
C ALA A 67 2.61 -1.61 -13.41
N ASN A 68 3.69 -2.39 -13.40
CA ASN A 68 3.62 -3.84 -13.23
C ASN A 68 3.08 -4.23 -11.85
N GLY A 69 3.47 -3.47 -10.82
CA GLY A 69 2.98 -3.67 -9.46
C GLY A 69 1.47 -3.50 -9.34
N ALA A 70 0.85 -2.58 -10.10
CA ALA A 70 -0.60 -2.47 -10.15
C ALA A 70 -1.25 -3.77 -10.66
N GLY A 71 -0.71 -4.36 -11.73
CA GLY A 71 -1.20 -5.64 -12.25
C GLY A 71 -1.00 -6.79 -11.26
N ASN A 72 0.20 -6.89 -10.66
CA ASN A 72 0.48 -7.87 -9.61
C ASN A 72 -0.47 -7.72 -8.42
N ALA A 73 -0.80 -6.49 -8.03
CA ALA A 73 -1.73 -6.23 -6.93
C ALA A 73 -3.14 -6.76 -7.21
N LEU A 74 -3.63 -6.64 -8.47
CA LEU A 74 -4.91 -7.23 -8.86
C LEU A 74 -4.89 -8.76 -8.81
N LEU A 75 -3.80 -9.37 -9.29
CA LEU A 75 -3.59 -10.82 -9.19
C LEU A 75 -3.57 -11.26 -7.73
N PHE A 76 -2.82 -10.57 -6.86
CA PHE A 76 -2.74 -10.90 -5.44
C PHE A 76 -4.07 -10.70 -4.72
N ALA A 77 -4.81 -9.63 -5.04
CA ALA A 77 -6.16 -9.42 -4.52
C ALA A 77 -7.08 -10.61 -4.86
N ASN A 78 -7.11 -11.03 -6.12
CA ASN A 78 -7.88 -12.20 -6.52
C ASN A 78 -7.42 -13.48 -5.81
N ASN A 79 -6.11 -13.70 -5.68
CA ASN A 79 -5.54 -14.87 -5.00
C ASN A 79 -5.90 -14.90 -3.52
N LEU A 80 -5.95 -13.76 -2.83
CA LEU A 80 -6.38 -13.67 -1.44
C LEU A 80 -7.81 -14.19 -1.28
N PHE A 81 -8.74 -13.78 -2.13
CA PHE A 81 -10.12 -14.30 -2.11
C PHE A 81 -10.17 -15.80 -2.37
N LEU A 82 -9.50 -16.27 -3.44
CA LEU A 82 -9.50 -17.69 -3.81
C LEU A 82 -8.88 -18.57 -2.74
N SER A 83 -7.73 -18.17 -2.18
CA SER A 83 -7.00 -18.96 -1.19
C SER A 83 -7.76 -19.02 0.14
N ASN A 84 -8.41 -17.92 0.56
CA ASN A 84 -9.22 -17.93 1.76
C ASN A 84 -10.46 -18.83 1.60
N ALA A 85 -11.09 -18.82 0.44
CA ALA A 85 -12.21 -19.72 0.17
C ALA A 85 -11.76 -21.19 0.16
N ALA A 86 -10.65 -21.51 -0.52
CA ALA A 86 -10.17 -22.88 -0.65
C ALA A 86 -9.59 -23.44 0.67
N GLY A 87 -8.78 -22.63 1.38
CA GLY A 87 -8.07 -23.08 2.57
C GLY A 87 -8.91 -23.03 3.85
N TYR A 88 -9.81 -22.04 3.95
CA TYR A 88 -10.50 -21.72 5.21
C TYR A 88 -12.03 -21.69 5.07
N ARG A 89 -12.58 -21.93 3.87
CA ARG A 89 -14.02 -21.88 3.57
C ARG A 89 -14.65 -20.50 3.84
N LEU A 90 -13.85 -19.44 3.69
CA LEU A 90 -14.31 -18.09 3.85
C LEU A 90 -14.98 -17.58 2.57
N THR A 91 -15.86 -16.61 2.72
CA THR A 91 -16.49 -15.88 1.61
C THR A 91 -15.73 -14.59 1.30
N ASP A 92 -16.02 -13.95 0.18
CA ASP A 92 -15.43 -12.65 -0.15
C ASP A 92 -15.73 -11.59 0.93
N ALA A 93 -16.86 -11.67 1.62
CA ALA A 93 -17.24 -10.77 2.71
C ALA A 93 -16.38 -10.95 3.98
N ASP A 94 -15.63 -12.03 4.11
CA ASP A 94 -14.73 -12.27 5.24
C ASP A 94 -13.32 -11.68 5.01
N VAL A 95 -13.06 -11.16 3.80
CA VAL A 95 -11.72 -10.71 3.37
C VAL A 95 -11.78 -9.26 2.91
N ALA A 96 -11.07 -8.37 3.59
CA ALA A 96 -10.94 -6.96 3.20
C ALA A 96 -9.60 -6.74 2.48
N VAL A 97 -9.66 -6.29 1.23
CA VAL A 97 -8.47 -6.03 0.41
C VAL A 97 -8.47 -4.57 -0.03
N VAL A 98 -7.37 -3.89 0.22
CA VAL A 98 -7.09 -2.54 -0.29
C VAL A 98 -5.87 -2.58 -1.18
N VAL A 99 -5.95 -2.01 -2.37
CA VAL A 99 -4.80 -1.79 -3.26
C VAL A 99 -4.46 -0.31 -3.25
N THR A 100 -3.20 0.04 -2.93
CA THR A 100 -2.76 1.43 -3.12
C THR A 100 -2.35 1.65 -4.56
N LEU A 101 -2.74 2.79 -5.13
CA LEU A 101 -2.32 3.24 -6.45
C LEU A 101 -1.54 4.55 -6.27
N ARG A 102 -0.20 4.47 -6.33
CA ARG A 102 0.72 5.58 -6.11
C ARG A 102 1.89 5.56 -7.09
N HIS A 103 2.65 6.64 -7.23
CA HIS A 103 3.71 6.75 -8.24
C HIS A 103 3.23 6.35 -9.65
N ALA A 104 3.93 5.45 -10.33
CA ALA A 104 3.61 5.00 -11.68
C ALA A 104 2.34 4.13 -11.76
N SER A 105 1.84 3.61 -10.63
CA SER A 105 0.57 2.87 -10.63
C SER A 105 -0.67 3.79 -10.59
N VAL A 106 -0.52 5.08 -10.27
CA VAL A 106 -1.66 5.99 -10.11
C VAL A 106 -2.49 6.16 -11.38
N GLY A 107 -1.88 6.02 -12.56
CA GLY A 107 -2.60 6.11 -13.84
C GLY A 107 -3.75 5.11 -13.96
N PHE A 108 -3.63 3.94 -13.31
CA PHE A 108 -4.67 2.91 -13.33
C PHE A 108 -5.86 3.22 -12.41
N ALA A 109 -5.79 4.29 -11.63
CA ALA A 109 -6.93 4.78 -10.86
C ALA A 109 -8.00 5.48 -11.71
N PHE A 110 -7.71 5.79 -12.98
CA PHE A 110 -8.58 6.57 -13.83
C PHE A 110 -9.29 5.70 -14.87
N THR A 111 -10.53 6.09 -15.20
CA THR A 111 -11.38 5.40 -16.19
C THR A 111 -10.82 5.47 -17.60
N ASP A 112 -11.32 4.60 -18.48
CA ASP A 112 -10.98 4.59 -19.92
C ASP A 112 -11.23 5.95 -20.59
N ALA A 113 -12.23 6.72 -20.16
CA ALA A 113 -12.46 8.07 -20.67
C ALA A 113 -11.25 9.00 -20.45
N MET A 114 -10.60 8.89 -19.28
CA MET A 114 -9.39 9.67 -18.98
C MET A 114 -8.19 9.14 -19.77
N TRP A 115 -8.07 7.83 -19.93
CA TRP A 115 -7.02 7.22 -20.74
C TRP A 115 -7.14 7.62 -22.22
N ALA A 116 -8.34 7.60 -22.79
CA ALA A 116 -8.57 8.04 -24.16
C ALA A 116 -8.20 9.52 -24.35
N LYS A 117 -8.56 10.37 -23.38
CA LYS A 117 -8.31 11.80 -23.43
C LYS A 117 -6.84 12.17 -23.19
N TYR A 118 -6.17 11.50 -22.28
CA TYR A 118 -4.84 11.86 -21.76
C TYR A 118 -3.78 10.77 -21.94
N SER A 119 -3.95 9.91 -22.96
CA SER A 119 -3.09 8.75 -23.21
C SER A 119 -1.60 9.08 -23.34
N ALA A 120 -1.25 10.27 -23.85
CA ALA A 120 0.13 10.70 -23.96
C ALA A 120 0.83 10.72 -22.59
N ILE A 121 0.15 11.24 -21.57
CA ILE A 121 0.73 11.36 -20.22
C ILE A 121 0.49 10.10 -19.40
N LEU A 122 -0.72 9.54 -19.42
CA LEU A 122 -1.04 8.32 -18.67
C LEU A 122 -0.29 7.11 -19.20
N GLY A 123 -0.22 6.94 -20.53
CA GLY A 123 0.51 5.83 -21.15
C GLY A 123 2.03 5.92 -20.89
N ASP A 124 2.63 7.09 -21.14
CA ASP A 124 4.07 7.29 -20.91
C ASP A 124 4.40 7.16 -19.41
N GLY A 125 3.52 7.64 -18.53
CA GLY A 125 3.70 7.56 -17.08
C GLY A 125 3.72 6.12 -16.54
N THR A 126 3.08 5.17 -17.22
CA THR A 126 3.14 3.74 -16.86
C THR A 126 4.32 3.01 -17.47
N GLY A 127 4.85 3.48 -18.59
CA GLY A 127 5.90 2.79 -19.36
C GLY A 127 5.45 1.46 -19.98
N LEU A 128 4.13 1.18 -20.00
CA LEU A 128 3.58 -0.03 -20.62
C LEU A 128 3.09 0.25 -22.03
N ASN A 129 3.31 -0.71 -22.91
CA ASN A 129 2.63 -0.77 -24.22
C ASN A 129 1.53 -1.82 -24.17
N ASP A 130 0.48 -1.58 -24.95
CA ASP A 130 -0.55 -2.59 -25.18
C ASP A 130 0.09 -3.84 -25.80
N PRO A 131 -0.05 -5.02 -25.17
CA PRO A 131 0.57 -6.25 -25.67
C PRO A 131 0.11 -6.67 -27.06
N LYS A 132 -1.10 -6.26 -27.50
CA LYS A 132 -1.66 -6.60 -28.81
C LYS A 132 -1.17 -5.66 -29.91
N THR A 133 -1.27 -4.36 -29.66
CA THR A 133 -0.95 -3.33 -30.66
C THR A 133 0.52 -2.92 -30.65
N LYS A 134 1.24 -3.19 -29.55
CA LYS A 134 2.62 -2.71 -29.28
C LYS A 134 2.72 -1.18 -29.22
N GLN A 135 1.61 -0.51 -29.14
CA GLN A 135 1.50 0.95 -29.09
C GLN A 135 1.21 1.43 -27.66
N ARG A 136 1.36 2.73 -27.43
CA ARG A 136 0.89 3.40 -26.23
C ARG A 136 -0.58 3.08 -26.01
N PRO A 137 -0.98 2.65 -24.80
CA PRO A 137 -2.38 2.36 -24.52
C PRO A 137 -3.22 3.63 -24.48
N THR A 138 -4.41 3.54 -25.03
CA THR A 138 -5.46 4.58 -24.99
C THR A 138 -6.63 4.18 -24.09
N VAL A 139 -6.50 3.04 -23.41
CA VAL A 139 -7.43 2.51 -22.42
C VAL A 139 -6.66 2.06 -21.18
N ASN A 140 -7.34 1.94 -20.06
CA ASN A 140 -6.77 1.35 -18.88
C ASN A 140 -6.51 -0.14 -19.12
N LEU A 141 -5.25 -0.52 -19.31
CA LEU A 141 -4.88 -1.91 -19.65
C LEU A 141 -5.34 -2.93 -18.60
N TYR A 142 -5.47 -2.51 -17.36
CA TYR A 142 -5.93 -3.39 -16.28
C TYR A 142 -7.46 -3.42 -16.14
N GLU A 143 -8.18 -2.68 -16.98
CA GLU A 143 -9.62 -2.84 -17.18
C GLU A 143 -9.93 -3.58 -18.49
N ALA A 144 -9.00 -3.54 -19.44
CA ALA A 144 -9.15 -4.19 -20.73
C ALA A 144 -9.08 -5.73 -20.61
N GLN A 145 -9.98 -6.39 -21.33
CA GLN A 145 -10.03 -7.84 -21.36
C GLN A 145 -9.22 -8.46 -22.50
N GLY A 146 -8.93 -9.76 -22.37
CA GLY A 146 -8.34 -10.56 -23.44
C GLY A 146 -6.83 -10.43 -23.59
N HIS A 147 -6.15 -9.88 -22.59
CA HIS A 147 -4.68 -9.86 -22.52
C HIS A 147 -4.11 -11.11 -21.81
N GLY A 148 -4.89 -11.78 -20.95
CA GLY A 148 -4.47 -12.99 -20.25
C GLY A 148 -3.14 -12.81 -19.51
N THR A 149 -2.21 -13.72 -19.78
CA THR A 149 -0.86 -13.71 -19.16
C THR A 149 0.12 -12.71 -19.79
N ALA A 150 -0.31 -11.98 -20.83
CA ALA A 150 0.54 -10.94 -21.44
C ALA A 150 0.71 -9.69 -20.55
N LEU A 151 -0.12 -9.56 -19.53
CA LEU A 151 -0.03 -8.52 -18.50
C LEU A 151 0.10 -9.14 -17.10
N PRO A 152 0.75 -8.43 -16.14
CA PRO A 152 0.99 -8.96 -14.78
C PRO A 152 -0.27 -9.29 -13.99
N ASN A 153 -1.43 -8.74 -14.35
CA ASN A 153 -2.72 -9.04 -13.71
C ASN A 153 -3.29 -10.41 -14.11
N TYR A 154 -2.70 -11.12 -15.07
CA TYR A 154 -3.14 -12.43 -15.54
C TYR A 154 -4.65 -12.47 -15.89
N GLY A 155 -5.15 -11.39 -16.48
CA GLY A 155 -6.55 -11.26 -16.87
C GLY A 155 -7.49 -10.84 -15.74
N GLN A 156 -7.00 -10.58 -14.51
CA GLN A 156 -7.80 -10.03 -13.43
C GLN A 156 -8.00 -8.54 -13.65
N THR A 157 -9.23 -8.10 -13.96
CA THR A 157 -9.51 -6.69 -14.19
C THR A 157 -9.80 -5.95 -12.86
N ILE A 158 -9.61 -4.64 -12.88
CA ILE A 158 -9.98 -3.75 -11.77
C ILE A 158 -11.45 -3.97 -11.38
N SER A 159 -12.37 -3.95 -12.37
CA SER A 159 -13.79 -4.17 -12.14
C SER A 159 -14.09 -5.57 -11.56
N ALA A 160 -13.33 -6.60 -11.96
CA ALA A 160 -13.53 -7.94 -11.45
C ALA A 160 -13.20 -8.04 -9.96
N VAL A 161 -12.04 -7.51 -9.53
CA VAL A 161 -11.67 -7.53 -8.10
C VAL A 161 -12.47 -6.54 -7.28
N ALA A 162 -12.89 -5.39 -7.85
CA ALA A 162 -13.78 -4.43 -7.19
C ALA A 162 -15.14 -5.07 -6.84
N LYS A 163 -15.72 -5.86 -7.74
CA LYS A 163 -16.96 -6.61 -7.48
C LYS A 163 -16.85 -7.61 -6.34
N ARG A 164 -15.64 -8.11 -6.05
CA ARG A 164 -15.36 -8.99 -4.91
C ARG A 164 -15.14 -8.23 -3.60
N GLY A 165 -15.13 -6.90 -3.63
CA GLY A 165 -14.95 -6.07 -2.44
C GLY A 165 -13.54 -5.49 -2.28
N THR A 166 -12.69 -5.53 -3.32
CA THR A 166 -11.42 -4.78 -3.29
C THR A 166 -11.69 -3.28 -3.39
N HIS A 167 -11.06 -2.50 -2.53
CA HIS A 167 -11.05 -1.03 -2.57
C HIS A 167 -9.67 -0.52 -2.99
N PHE A 168 -9.63 0.72 -3.50
CA PHE A 168 -8.40 1.32 -4.01
C PHE A 168 -8.11 2.64 -3.30
N ALA A 169 -6.93 2.74 -2.70
CA ALA A 169 -6.42 3.97 -2.09
C ALA A 169 -5.60 4.75 -3.13
N VAL A 170 -6.17 5.83 -3.65
CA VAL A 170 -5.58 6.62 -4.75
C VAL A 170 -4.80 7.80 -4.20
N CYS A 171 -3.51 7.86 -4.50
CA CYS A 171 -2.59 8.87 -4.00
C CYS A 171 -2.86 10.26 -4.58
N GLN A 172 -3.33 11.21 -3.75
CA GLN A 172 -3.55 12.60 -4.15
C GLN A 172 -2.29 13.27 -4.69
N MET A 173 -1.15 13.09 -4.03
CA MET A 173 0.11 13.70 -4.47
C MET A 173 0.51 13.23 -5.88
N ALA A 174 0.36 11.92 -6.16
CA ALA A 174 0.67 11.38 -7.48
C ALA A 174 -0.35 11.84 -8.53
N SER A 175 -1.65 11.87 -8.19
CA SER A 175 -2.71 12.38 -9.06
C SER A 175 -2.52 13.86 -9.41
N SER A 176 -2.15 14.68 -8.42
CA SER A 176 -1.84 16.10 -8.61
C SER A 176 -0.64 16.30 -9.54
N ARG A 177 0.42 15.47 -9.40
CA ARG A 177 1.56 15.49 -10.34
C ARG A 177 1.12 15.13 -11.77
N VAL A 178 0.31 14.08 -11.94
CA VAL A 178 -0.24 13.70 -13.26
C VAL A 178 -1.05 14.84 -13.85
N ALA A 179 -1.92 15.49 -13.06
CA ALA A 179 -2.70 16.64 -13.50
C ALA A 179 -1.80 17.81 -13.97
N SER A 180 -0.71 18.09 -13.26
CA SER A 180 0.26 19.10 -13.65
C SER A 180 0.94 18.78 -14.99
N LEU A 181 1.34 17.51 -15.21
CA LEU A 181 1.95 17.07 -16.47
C LEU A 181 0.96 17.16 -17.64
N ILE A 182 -0.30 16.78 -17.42
CA ILE A 182 -1.36 16.90 -18.43
C ILE A 182 -1.59 18.37 -18.76
N ALA A 183 -1.75 19.25 -17.76
CA ALA A 183 -1.96 20.69 -17.97
C ALA A 183 -0.82 21.32 -18.78
N ALA A 184 0.43 20.94 -18.51
CA ALA A 184 1.59 21.37 -19.27
C ALA A 184 1.59 20.89 -20.73
N SER A 185 1.01 19.71 -20.99
CA SER A 185 0.98 19.09 -22.32
C SER A 185 -0.17 19.59 -23.19
N VAL A 186 -1.38 19.71 -22.64
CA VAL A 186 -2.58 20.02 -23.42
C VAL A 186 -3.13 21.44 -23.18
N GLY A 187 -2.55 22.17 -22.25
CA GLY A 187 -3.05 23.46 -21.77
C GLY A 187 -4.08 23.33 -20.65
N GLY A 188 -4.50 24.45 -20.11
CA GLY A 188 -5.42 24.49 -18.97
C GLY A 188 -4.70 24.63 -17.63
N THR A 189 -5.43 24.44 -16.53
CA THR A 189 -4.89 24.52 -15.19
C THR A 189 -4.79 23.16 -14.54
N GLN A 190 -3.77 22.99 -13.70
CA GLN A 190 -3.61 21.77 -12.91
C GLN A 190 -4.88 21.46 -12.09
N ASP A 191 -5.51 22.47 -11.49
CA ASP A 191 -6.71 22.29 -10.66
C ASP A 191 -7.90 21.76 -11.47
N ALA A 192 -8.14 22.30 -12.67
CA ALA A 192 -9.22 21.82 -13.53
C ALA A 192 -9.00 20.37 -13.96
N ILE A 193 -7.78 20.02 -14.37
CA ILE A 193 -7.42 18.63 -14.75
C ILE A 193 -7.52 17.70 -13.54
N TYR A 194 -7.03 18.12 -12.37
CA TYR A 194 -7.13 17.33 -11.15
C TYR A 194 -8.58 17.03 -10.78
N LYS A 195 -9.47 18.01 -10.82
CA LYS A 195 -10.91 17.82 -10.59
C LYS A 195 -11.53 16.85 -11.60
N GLU A 196 -11.16 16.95 -12.86
CA GLU A 196 -11.63 16.02 -13.89
C GLU A 196 -11.16 14.60 -13.64
N LEU A 197 -9.87 14.39 -13.35
CA LEU A 197 -9.32 13.07 -13.03
C LEU A 197 -10.02 12.45 -11.81
N THR A 198 -10.20 13.23 -10.75
CA THR A 198 -10.81 12.72 -9.50
C THR A 198 -12.31 12.51 -9.59
N ALA A 199 -12.98 13.13 -10.55
CA ALA A 199 -14.38 12.86 -10.89
C ALA A 199 -14.55 11.58 -11.76
N ASN A 200 -13.45 11.02 -12.28
CA ASN A 200 -13.44 9.88 -13.21
C ASN A 200 -12.54 8.74 -12.68
N LEU A 201 -12.76 8.36 -11.43
CA LEU A 201 -12.05 7.25 -10.79
C LEU A 201 -12.70 5.90 -11.10
N ILE A 202 -11.90 4.84 -10.99
CA ILE A 202 -12.35 3.45 -11.02
C ILE A 202 -13.31 3.14 -9.86
N PRO A 203 -14.09 2.04 -9.93
CA PRO A 203 -14.97 1.63 -8.81
C PRO A 203 -14.23 1.44 -7.50
N ASN A 204 -14.90 1.69 -6.37
CA ASN A 204 -14.39 1.53 -5.00
C ASN A 204 -13.09 2.31 -4.71
N ALA A 205 -12.83 3.39 -5.44
CA ALA A 205 -11.66 4.23 -5.23
C ALA A 205 -11.89 5.28 -4.15
N HIS A 206 -10.90 5.47 -3.28
CA HIS A 206 -10.86 6.49 -2.24
C HIS A 206 -9.63 7.36 -2.45
N MET A 207 -9.82 8.66 -2.58
CA MET A 207 -8.70 9.60 -2.59
C MET A 207 -8.10 9.68 -1.19
N VAL A 208 -6.78 9.46 -1.10
CA VAL A 208 -6.02 9.56 0.15
C VAL A 208 -4.91 10.60 0.00
N ALA A 209 -4.57 11.30 1.07
CA ALA A 209 -3.59 12.38 1.04
C ALA A 209 -2.24 11.94 0.40
N SER A 210 -1.77 10.74 0.73
CA SER A 210 -0.70 10.07 -0.01
C SER A 210 -0.80 8.55 0.11
N GLY A 211 -0.31 7.81 -0.89
CA GLY A 211 -0.34 6.35 -0.86
C GLY A 211 0.51 5.76 0.25
N VAL A 212 1.67 6.36 0.58
CA VAL A 212 2.51 5.91 1.70
C VAL A 212 1.80 6.09 3.04
N LEU A 213 1.08 7.20 3.22
CA LEU A 213 0.27 7.42 4.42
C LEU A 213 -0.86 6.40 4.51
N ALA A 214 -1.54 6.10 3.40
CA ALA A 214 -2.61 5.11 3.37
C ALA A 214 -2.12 3.72 3.81
N VAL A 215 -0.91 3.29 3.41
CA VAL A 215 -0.31 2.02 3.85
C VAL A 215 -0.06 2.01 5.35
N THR A 216 0.45 3.10 5.94
CA THR A 216 0.64 3.20 7.40
C THR A 216 -0.69 3.21 8.13
N ARG A 217 -1.67 3.99 7.66
CA ARG A 217 -3.01 4.02 8.25
C ARG A 217 -3.70 2.67 8.18
N ALA A 218 -3.67 2.00 7.04
CA ALA A 218 -4.23 0.66 6.91
C ALA A 218 -3.69 -0.30 7.99
N GLN A 219 -2.39 -0.27 8.29
CA GLN A 219 -1.81 -1.10 9.35
C GLN A 219 -2.37 -0.73 10.73
N GLU A 220 -2.56 0.55 11.01
CA GLU A 220 -3.20 1.01 12.26
C GLU A 220 -4.67 0.58 12.36
N TYR A 221 -5.30 0.30 11.22
CA TYR A 221 -6.66 -0.29 11.12
C TYR A 221 -6.65 -1.83 11.03
N GLY A 222 -5.51 -2.47 11.35
CA GLY A 222 -5.39 -3.92 11.45
C GLY A 222 -5.15 -4.64 10.12
N TYR A 223 -4.78 -3.93 9.08
CA TYR A 223 -4.39 -4.54 7.81
C TYR A 223 -2.93 -5.02 7.84
N THR A 224 -2.69 -6.20 7.30
CA THR A 224 -1.32 -6.66 6.96
C THR A 224 -0.89 -6.06 5.62
N VAL A 225 0.42 -5.92 5.39
CA VAL A 225 0.96 -5.32 4.16
C VAL A 225 1.56 -6.39 3.26
N LEU A 226 1.17 -6.36 1.98
CA LEU A 226 1.89 -6.99 0.88
C LEU A 226 2.48 -5.90 -0.02
N SER A 227 3.65 -6.15 -0.59
CA SER A 227 4.26 -5.25 -1.58
C SER A 227 4.11 -5.84 -2.98
N ALA A 228 3.71 -4.98 -3.93
CA ALA A 228 3.62 -5.27 -5.36
C ALA A 228 4.37 -4.18 -6.12
N GLY A 229 5.61 -4.46 -6.50
CA GLY A 229 6.54 -3.55 -7.18
C GLY A 229 6.85 -3.94 -8.61
#